data_89ff626b8d479154e29218abef9404b0
#
_entry.id   89ff626b8d479154e29218abef9404b0
#
_cell.length_a   1.000
_cell.length_b   1.000
_cell.length_c   1.000
_cell.angle_alpha   90.00
_cell.angle_beta   90.00
_cell.angle_gamma   90.00
#
_symmetry.space_group_name_H-M   'P 1'
#
loop_
_entity.id
_entity.type
_entity.pdbx_description
1 polymer ?
#
loop_
_entity_poly.entity_id
_entity_poly.type
_entity_poly.pdbx_seq_one_letter_code
_entity_poly.pdbx_strand_id
1 'polypeptide(L)' 'MLKLILFSCLLICLTSCVKIDGSDLIDVLQGICIDEAKIDEQVVCIEIYEPVCGCNDKTYSNTCYAKRAGLISWKDGECI' A
#
# COMPACT_ATOMS: atom_id res chain seq x y z
N MET A 1 -17.10 -25.94 -37.93
CA MET A 1 -17.82 -24.72 -37.73
C MET A 1 -17.94 -24.35 -36.32
N LEU A 2 -18.58 -25.14 -35.56
CA LEU A 2 -18.72 -24.81 -34.16
C LEU A 2 -17.41 -24.62 -33.46
N LYS A 3 -16.47 -25.35 -33.86
CA LYS A 3 -15.18 -25.27 -33.25
C LYS A 3 -14.58 -23.90 -33.37
N LEU A 4 -14.82 -23.29 -34.44
CA LEU A 4 -14.26 -21.99 -34.66
C LEU A 4 -14.77 -20.97 -33.67
N ILE A 5 -15.99 -21.05 -33.39
CA ILE A 5 -16.60 -20.14 -32.48
C ILE A 5 -16.05 -20.32 -31.10
N LEU A 6 -15.94 -21.53 -30.68
CA LEU A 6 -15.40 -21.78 -29.37
C LEU A 6 -14.00 -21.29 -29.26
N PHE A 7 -13.27 -21.46 -30.31
CA PHE A 7 -11.92 -21.04 -30.30
C PHE A 7 -11.79 -19.54 -30.08
N SER A 8 -12.64 -18.84 -30.72
CA SER A 8 -12.65 -17.41 -30.59
C SER A 8 -12.91 -16.97 -29.17
N CYS A 9 -13.79 -17.63 -28.51
CA CYS A 9 -14.08 -17.26 -27.14
C CYS A 9 -12.90 -17.46 -26.24
N LEU A 10 -12.18 -18.48 -26.45
CA LEU A 10 -11.03 -18.76 -25.64
C LEU A 10 -10.01 -17.66 -25.77
N LEU A 11 -9.84 -17.19 -26.94
CA LEU A 11 -8.86 -16.16 -27.14
C LEU A 11 -9.21 -14.92 -26.37
N ILE A 12 -10.43 -14.58 -26.33
CA ILE A 12 -10.85 -13.43 -25.61
C ILE A 12 -10.59 -13.56 -24.14
N CYS A 13 -10.83 -14.69 -23.61
CA CYS A 13 -10.58 -14.92 -22.21
C CYS A 13 -9.13 -14.76 -21.88
N LEU A 14 -8.29 -15.25 -22.71
CA LEU A 14 -6.88 -15.16 -22.45
C LEU A 14 -6.41 -13.74 -22.43
N THR A 15 -6.91 -12.95 -23.32
CA THR A 15 -6.47 -11.58 -23.36
C THR A 15 -6.86 -10.85 -22.10
N SER A 16 -7.97 -11.17 -21.57
CA SER A 16 -8.38 -10.46 -20.38
C SER A 16 -7.52 -10.78 -19.18
N CYS A 17 -6.87 -11.90 -19.19
CA CYS A 17 -6.05 -12.26 -18.08
C CYS A 17 -4.73 -11.52 -18.04
N VAL A 18 -4.39 -10.89 -19.08
CA VAL A 18 -3.11 -10.25 -19.14
C VAL A 18 -3.09 -8.87 -18.54
N LYS A 19 -3.98 -8.59 -17.72
CA LYS A 19 -4.03 -7.30 -17.12
C LYS A 19 -2.91 -7.04 -16.20
N ILE A 20 -2.29 -8.04 -15.73
CA ILE A 20 -1.21 -7.89 -14.79
C ILE A 20 0.00 -7.40 -15.51
N ASP A 21 0.26 -6.16 -15.46
CA ASP A 21 1.43 -5.63 -16.11
C ASP A 21 2.12 -4.71 -15.14
N GLY A 22 2.99 -3.89 -15.60
CA GLY A 22 3.76 -3.01 -14.77
C GLY A 22 2.91 -2.05 -13.99
N SER A 23 1.77 -1.69 -14.51
CA SER A 23 0.92 -0.75 -13.82
C SER A 23 0.44 -1.30 -12.52
N ASP A 24 0.07 -2.55 -12.49
CA ASP A 24 -0.38 -3.18 -11.27
C ASP A 24 0.69 -3.19 -10.23
N LEU A 25 1.90 -3.45 -10.60
CA LEU A 25 2.99 -3.45 -9.67
C LEU A 25 3.22 -2.08 -9.09
N ILE A 26 3.09 -1.09 -9.88
CA ILE A 26 3.28 0.28 -9.43
C ILE A 26 2.20 0.64 -8.43
N ASP A 27 0.98 0.25 -8.69
CA ASP A 27 -0.11 0.50 -7.77
C ASP A 27 0.11 -0.18 -6.44
N VAL A 28 0.58 -1.38 -6.46
CA VAL A 28 0.86 -2.10 -5.23
C VAL A 28 1.94 -1.40 -4.43
N LEU A 29 2.98 -0.97 -5.08
CA LEU A 29 4.06 -0.29 -4.40
C LEU A 29 3.60 1.05 -3.83
N GLN A 30 2.78 1.76 -4.56
CA GLN A 30 2.29 3.03 -4.08
C GLN A 30 1.27 2.85 -2.98
N GLY A 31 0.62 1.72 -2.93
CA GLY A 31 -0.35 1.44 -1.90
C GLY A 31 0.26 0.95 -0.61
N ILE A 32 1.53 0.63 -0.60
CA ILE A 32 2.18 0.15 0.60
C ILE A 32 2.43 1.35 1.51
N CYS A 33 1.85 1.31 2.66
CA CYS A 33 2.02 2.35 3.65
C CYS A 33 2.72 1.83 4.88
N ILE A 34 2.45 0.58 5.23
CA ILE A 34 3.02 -0.02 6.43
C ILE A 34 3.88 -1.19 6.01
N ASP A 35 5.11 -1.19 6.52
CA ASP A 35 6.02 -2.30 6.33
C ASP A 35 6.00 -3.10 7.63
N GLU A 36 5.35 -4.23 7.59
CA GLU A 36 5.19 -5.03 8.79
C GLU A 36 6.52 -5.47 9.38
N ALA A 37 7.54 -5.57 8.57
CA ALA A 37 8.85 -5.93 9.07
C ALA A 37 9.46 -4.83 9.92
N LYS A 38 8.95 -3.62 9.81
CA LYS A 38 9.47 -2.49 10.57
C LYS A 38 8.65 -2.18 11.79
N ILE A 39 7.56 -2.87 12.01
CA ILE A 39 6.76 -2.66 13.20
C ILE A 39 7.57 -3.17 14.38
N ASP A 40 7.75 -2.31 15.38
CA ASP A 40 8.54 -2.70 16.54
C ASP A 40 7.90 -2.10 17.79
N GLU A 41 7.12 -2.88 18.46
CA GLU A 41 6.41 -2.43 19.65
C GLU A 41 7.30 -2.34 20.87
N GLN A 42 8.54 -2.75 20.72
CA GLN A 42 9.49 -2.66 21.82
C GLN A 42 10.16 -1.30 21.86
N VAL A 43 10.03 -0.52 20.81
CA VAL A 43 10.66 0.79 20.75
C VAL A 43 9.94 1.72 21.72
N VAL A 44 10.70 2.43 22.53
CA VAL A 44 10.14 3.39 23.47
C VAL A 44 10.24 4.75 22.84
N CYS A 45 9.12 5.42 22.71
CA CYS A 45 9.09 6.75 22.11
C CYS A 45 8.95 7.81 23.17
N ILE A 46 9.61 8.95 22.95
CA ILE A 46 9.45 10.06 23.87
C ILE A 46 8.05 10.64 23.66
N GLU A 47 7.55 11.28 24.72
CA GLU A 47 6.17 11.77 24.72
C GLU A 47 6.09 13.23 24.32
N ILE A 48 6.64 13.55 23.18
CA ILE A 48 6.58 14.91 22.66
C ILE A 48 5.51 14.92 21.58
N TYR A 49 4.63 15.88 21.63
CA TYR A 49 3.57 15.97 20.65
C TYR A 49 4.00 16.85 19.48
N GLU A 50 4.49 16.22 18.44
CA GLU A 50 4.81 16.87 17.18
C GLU A 50 4.14 16.05 16.10
N PRO A 51 2.83 16.24 15.93
CA PRO A 51 2.04 15.26 15.17
C PRO A 51 2.41 15.15 13.71
N VAL A 52 2.20 13.97 13.20
CA VAL A 52 2.37 13.70 11.78
C VAL A 52 1.14 12.95 11.31
N CYS A 53 0.79 13.16 10.06
CA CYS A 53 -0.30 12.40 9.45
C CYS A 53 0.31 11.27 8.64
N GLY A 54 0.06 10.06 9.06
CA GLY A 54 0.61 8.90 8.40
C GLY A 54 0.01 8.68 7.04
N CYS A 55 0.69 7.91 6.22
CA CYS A 55 0.20 7.55 4.90
C CYS A 55 -1.10 6.76 4.97
N ASN A 56 -1.43 6.25 6.14
CA ASN A 56 -2.69 5.54 6.37
C ASN A 56 -3.79 6.46 6.89
N ASP A 57 -3.57 7.77 6.81
CA ASP A 57 -4.55 8.77 7.20
C ASP A 57 -4.82 8.79 8.70
N LYS A 58 -3.85 8.41 9.47
CA LYS A 58 -3.95 8.35 10.90
C LYS A 58 -2.92 9.30 11.52
N THR A 59 -3.35 10.10 12.50
CA THR A 59 -2.44 11.02 13.18
C THR A 59 -1.65 10.30 14.25
N TYR A 60 -0.33 10.47 14.20
CA TYR A 60 0.56 9.91 15.21
C TYR A 60 1.14 11.06 16.01
N SER A 61 1.42 10.81 17.28
CA SER A 61 1.91 11.85 18.17
C SER A 61 3.23 12.47 17.72
N ASN A 62 4.07 11.67 17.10
CA ASN A 62 5.33 12.16 16.54
C ASN A 62 5.89 11.09 15.60
N THR A 63 7.02 11.38 14.97
CA THR A 63 7.61 10.48 14.01
C THR A 63 8.03 9.16 14.63
N CYS A 64 8.40 9.16 15.90
CA CYS A 64 8.79 7.93 16.57
C CYS A 64 7.63 6.94 16.56
N TYR A 65 6.44 7.40 16.89
CA TYR A 65 5.28 6.53 16.90
C TYR A 65 4.90 6.07 15.50
N ALA A 66 5.09 6.93 14.50
CA ALA A 66 4.84 6.55 13.12
C ALA A 66 5.80 5.45 12.68
N LYS A 67 7.07 5.60 12.99
CA LYS A 67 8.05 4.58 12.65
C LYS A 67 7.79 3.28 13.38
N ARG A 68 7.42 3.39 14.65
CA ARG A 68 7.14 2.22 15.46
C ARG A 68 6.00 1.41 14.87
N ALA A 69 5.05 2.10 14.25
CA ALA A 69 3.93 1.44 13.62
C ALA A 69 4.27 0.88 12.23
N GLY A 70 5.49 1.07 11.78
CA GLY A 70 5.93 0.53 10.50
C GLY A 70 5.63 1.40 9.31
N LEU A 71 5.23 2.65 9.52
CA LEU A 71 4.90 3.51 8.40
C LEU A 71 6.11 3.86 7.59
N ILE A 72 5.96 3.89 6.30
CA ILE A 72 7.06 4.23 5.41
C ILE A 72 7.03 5.68 5.00
N SER A 73 5.91 6.37 5.24
CA SER A 73 5.87 7.79 4.94
C SER A 73 4.79 8.49 5.76
N TRP A 74 4.95 9.78 5.92
CA TRP A 74 3.98 10.61 6.64
C TRP A 74 4.23 12.05 6.26
N LYS A 75 3.31 12.93 6.66
CA LYS A 75 3.45 14.36 6.46
C LYS A 75 3.41 15.05 7.81
N ASP A 76 4.04 16.18 7.92
CA ASP A 76 4.02 16.94 9.17
C ASP A 76 2.61 17.46 9.44
N GLY A 77 2.22 17.44 10.69
CA GLY A 77 0.94 17.96 11.10
C GLY A 77 -0.11 16.89 11.25
N GLU A 78 -1.18 17.24 11.91
CA GLU A 78 -2.28 16.31 12.08
C GLU A 78 -3.00 16.06 10.77
N CYS A 79 -3.63 14.91 10.66
CA CYS A 79 -4.46 14.64 9.50
C CYS A 79 -5.65 15.58 9.53
N ILE A 80 -6.07 16.00 8.36
CA ILE A 80 -7.19 16.94 8.23
C ILE A 80 -8.51 16.22 8.23
#